data_95495b4071f4e3bb67ef062462b0ed02
#
_entry.id   95495b4071f4e3bb67ef062462b0ed02
#
_cell.length_a   1.000
_cell.length_b   1.000
_cell.length_c   1.000
_cell.angle_alpha   90.00
_cell.angle_beta   90.00
_cell.angle_gamma   90.00
#
_symmetry.space_group_name_H-M   'P 1'
#
loop_
_entity.id
_entity.type
_entity.pdbx_description
1 polymer ?
#
loop_
_entity_poly.entity_id
_entity_poly.type
_entity_poly.pdbx_seq_one_letter_code
_entity_poly.pdbx_strand_id
1 'polypeptide(L)'
;CAGYTASPLAVAGGQTVAIQSYPVTIGAGASGGPGPGGPSDGSTGSNSVFNGITSSGGGGGSGLSPSSNSGNNGGSGGGAKQDNNGGPSNGVGLGNTPPVSPPQGNNGGQSDRSASTYFAGGGGGAGGVGGNYPAGNGGNGIATSITGSPVTRAGGGGGGSQRVGTPRPAGAAGPGGGGQGNTGCGSLPASIGTVNTGGGGGGGSGYPNPSP
;
A
#
# COMPACT_ATOMS: atom_id res chain seq x y z
N CYS A 1 -29.08 -2.63 21.61
CA CYS A 1 -28.08 -2.27 20.62
C CYS A 1 -27.85 -3.45 19.70
N ALA A 2 -28.12 -3.29 18.41
CA ALA A 2 -27.71 -4.30 17.43
C ALA A 2 -26.21 -4.53 17.56
N GLY A 3 -25.80 -5.80 17.65
CA GLY A 3 -24.42 -6.17 17.92
C GLY A 3 -23.47 -5.58 16.87
N TYR A 4 -22.59 -4.71 17.30
CA TYR A 4 -21.46 -4.26 16.49
C TYR A 4 -20.56 -5.46 16.19
N THR A 5 -20.34 -5.74 14.91
CA THR A 5 -19.34 -6.74 14.52
C THR A 5 -17.96 -6.11 14.69
N ALA A 6 -17.21 -6.60 15.67
CA ALA A 6 -15.86 -6.14 15.91
C ALA A 6 -14.98 -6.41 14.68
N SER A 7 -14.04 -5.51 14.41
CA SER A 7 -13.01 -5.75 13.40
C SER A 7 -12.21 -7.02 13.79
N PRO A 8 -11.82 -7.87 12.80
CA PRO A 8 -10.90 -8.98 13.09
C PRO A 8 -9.55 -8.52 13.65
N LEU A 9 -9.24 -7.22 13.55
CA LEU A 9 -8.07 -6.58 14.16
C LEU A 9 -8.37 -5.98 15.54
N ALA A 10 -9.57 -6.16 16.09
CA ALA A 10 -9.89 -5.68 17.43
C ALA A 10 -9.24 -6.56 18.49
N VAL A 11 -8.61 -5.96 19.49
CA VAL A 11 -8.15 -6.67 20.67
C VAL A 11 -9.34 -7.01 21.58
N ALA A 12 -9.28 -8.16 22.23
CA ALA A 12 -10.22 -8.50 23.28
C ALA A 12 -9.98 -7.58 24.49
N GLY A 13 -11.02 -6.84 24.86
CA GLY A 13 -10.96 -5.89 25.98
C GLY A 13 -11.16 -4.46 25.52
N GLY A 14 -12.10 -3.75 26.15
CA GLY A 14 -12.35 -2.34 25.88
C GLY A 14 -11.28 -1.44 26.45
N GLN A 15 -11.08 -0.28 25.83
CA GLN A 15 -10.29 0.80 26.40
C GLN A 15 -11.10 1.52 27.47
N THR A 16 -10.62 1.59 28.69
CA THR A 16 -11.25 2.40 29.72
C THR A 16 -11.05 3.86 29.42
N VAL A 17 -12.15 4.61 29.34
CA VAL A 17 -12.14 6.06 29.16
C VAL A 17 -12.79 6.73 30.36
N ALA A 18 -12.13 7.71 30.95
CA ALA A 18 -12.66 8.57 31.99
C ALA A 18 -13.39 9.78 31.36
N ILE A 19 -14.10 10.54 32.18
CA ILE A 19 -14.72 11.80 31.75
C ILE A 19 -13.64 12.88 31.63
N GLN A 20 -13.03 12.99 30.45
CA GLN A 20 -11.99 13.97 30.14
C GLN A 20 -11.88 14.14 28.61
N SER A 21 -11.14 15.17 28.18
CA SER A 21 -10.80 15.32 26.77
C SER A 21 -9.70 14.34 26.35
N TYR A 22 -9.88 13.72 25.20
CA TYR A 22 -8.89 12.85 24.58
C TYR A 22 -8.46 13.44 23.24
N PRO A 23 -7.17 13.71 23.04
CA PRO A 23 -6.69 14.12 21.73
C PRO A 23 -6.79 12.96 20.75
N VAL A 24 -7.27 13.25 19.52
CA VAL A 24 -7.29 12.33 18.39
C VAL A 24 -6.38 12.90 17.32
N THR A 25 -5.33 12.18 16.96
CA THR A 25 -4.46 12.53 15.84
C THR A 25 -4.80 11.63 14.66
N ILE A 26 -5.11 12.22 13.53
CA ILE A 26 -5.31 11.49 12.27
C ILE A 26 -4.04 11.63 11.44
N GLY A 27 -3.42 10.50 11.10
CA GLY A 27 -2.20 10.47 10.29
C GLY A 27 -2.46 10.99 8.88
N ALA A 28 -1.54 11.82 8.39
CA ALA A 28 -1.58 12.28 7.01
C ALA A 28 -1.16 11.17 6.05
N GLY A 29 -1.73 11.17 4.85
CA GLY A 29 -1.24 10.38 3.73
C GLY A 29 0.16 10.83 3.32
N ALA A 30 0.90 9.93 2.69
CA ALA A 30 2.25 10.19 2.20
C ALA A 30 2.26 10.56 0.72
N SER A 31 3.30 11.25 0.30
CA SER A 31 3.55 11.51 -1.11
C SER A 31 4.02 10.24 -1.82
N GLY A 32 3.60 10.05 -3.06
CA GLY A 32 4.23 9.10 -3.97
C GLY A 32 5.69 9.49 -4.24
N GLY A 33 6.49 8.55 -4.73
CA GLY A 33 7.82 8.88 -5.21
C GLY A 33 7.75 9.90 -6.36
N PRO A 34 8.79 10.73 -6.55
CA PRO A 34 8.86 11.62 -7.70
C PRO A 34 8.78 10.79 -8.99
N GLY A 35 8.12 11.34 -9.99
CA GLY A 35 7.89 10.68 -11.29
C GLY A 35 9.17 10.30 -12.04
N PRO A 36 9.10 10.04 -13.35
CA PRO A 36 10.21 9.53 -14.13
C PRO A 36 11.51 10.32 -13.93
N GLY A 37 12.58 9.62 -13.54
CA GLY A 37 13.92 10.20 -13.31
C GLY A 37 14.24 10.57 -11.86
N GLY A 38 13.31 10.44 -10.93
CA GLY A 38 13.59 10.64 -9.50
C GLY A 38 13.96 9.33 -8.78
N PRO A 39 15.06 9.31 -8.01
CA PRO A 39 15.59 8.09 -7.39
C PRO A 39 14.95 7.75 -6.04
N SER A 40 13.73 8.16 -5.78
CA SER A 40 13.14 8.08 -4.44
C SER A 40 11.94 7.15 -4.38
N ASP A 41 11.88 6.36 -3.31
CA ASP A 41 10.72 5.57 -2.92
C ASP A 41 9.54 6.49 -2.54
N GLY A 42 8.34 5.98 -2.57
CA GLY A 42 7.20 6.65 -1.95
C GLY A 42 7.45 6.82 -0.44
N SER A 43 6.97 7.91 0.13
CA SER A 43 7.11 8.16 1.57
C SER A 43 6.17 7.25 2.38
N THR A 44 6.48 7.05 3.66
CA THR A 44 5.61 6.36 4.61
C THR A 44 4.58 7.33 5.18
N GLY A 45 3.32 6.92 5.29
CA GLY A 45 2.25 7.70 5.91
C GLY A 45 2.51 7.97 7.38
N SER A 46 1.87 9.01 7.91
CA SER A 46 1.96 9.34 9.33
C SER A 46 1.05 8.45 10.18
N ASN A 47 1.41 8.29 11.45
CA ASN A 47 0.63 7.49 12.39
C ASN A 47 -0.64 8.22 12.84
N SER A 48 -1.71 7.45 13.06
CA SER A 48 -2.89 7.91 13.78
C SER A 48 -2.79 7.49 15.24
N VAL A 49 -3.19 8.37 16.15
CA VAL A 49 -3.07 8.12 17.61
C VAL A 49 -4.36 8.47 18.32
N PHE A 50 -4.80 7.58 19.21
CA PHE A 50 -5.88 7.81 20.15
C PHE A 50 -5.54 7.18 21.51
N ASN A 51 -5.53 7.98 22.56
CA ASN A 51 -5.34 7.51 23.95
C ASN A 51 -4.20 6.49 24.12
N GLY A 52 -3.03 6.79 23.59
CA GLY A 52 -1.85 5.92 23.67
C GLY A 52 -1.84 4.75 22.68
N ILE A 53 -2.95 4.49 21.96
CA ILE A 53 -3.02 3.50 20.89
C ILE A 53 -2.53 4.16 19.60
N THR A 54 -1.49 3.59 19.01
CA THR A 54 -0.93 4.05 17.73
C THR A 54 -1.25 3.07 16.61
N SER A 55 -1.85 3.56 15.54
CA SER A 55 -1.97 2.87 14.26
C SER A 55 -0.92 3.43 13.31
N SER A 56 0.01 2.59 12.88
CA SER A 56 1.12 3.00 12.03
C SER A 56 0.65 3.36 10.61
N GLY A 57 1.25 4.38 10.04
CA GLY A 57 1.06 4.74 8.65
C GLY A 57 1.53 3.62 7.72
N GLY A 58 0.95 3.53 6.52
CA GLY A 58 1.35 2.57 5.50
C GLY A 58 2.69 2.91 4.86
N GLY A 59 3.49 1.91 4.54
CA GLY A 59 4.77 2.05 3.86
C GLY A 59 4.60 2.45 2.39
N GLY A 60 5.47 3.32 1.90
CA GLY A 60 5.55 3.69 0.49
C GLY A 60 6.08 2.57 -0.38
N GLY A 61 5.64 2.50 -1.63
CA GLY A 61 6.18 1.57 -2.63
C GLY A 61 7.61 1.95 -3.03
N SER A 62 8.39 0.96 -3.48
CA SER A 62 9.74 1.17 -3.97
C SER A 62 9.75 1.97 -5.27
N GLY A 63 10.61 2.97 -5.34
CA GLY A 63 10.89 3.80 -6.52
C GLY A 63 12.14 3.34 -7.29
N LEU A 64 12.65 4.16 -8.20
CA LEU A 64 13.84 3.87 -9.01
C LEU A 64 15.18 4.04 -8.25
N SER A 65 15.15 4.10 -6.93
CA SER A 65 16.39 4.23 -6.14
C SER A 65 17.36 3.07 -6.43
N PRO A 66 18.62 3.33 -6.71
CA PRO A 66 19.61 2.27 -6.89
C PRO A 66 19.93 1.50 -5.60
N SER A 67 19.55 2.03 -4.46
CA SER A 67 19.93 1.49 -3.14
C SER A 67 18.91 0.55 -2.51
N SER A 68 17.66 0.51 -2.97
CA SER A 68 16.63 -0.38 -2.43
C SER A 68 15.65 -0.82 -3.50
N ASN A 69 15.37 -2.11 -3.55
CA ASN A 69 14.31 -2.69 -4.37
C ASN A 69 13.08 -3.03 -3.54
N SER A 70 13.15 -2.74 -2.24
CA SER A 70 12.10 -3.04 -1.26
C SER A 70 11.19 -1.84 -1.06
N GLY A 71 9.90 -2.07 -0.97
CA GLY A 71 8.99 -1.05 -0.43
C GLY A 71 9.31 -0.74 1.04
N ASN A 72 8.84 0.38 1.54
CA ASN A 72 9.01 0.78 2.93
C ASN A 72 8.14 -0.05 3.86
N ASN A 73 8.64 -0.26 5.08
CA ASN A 73 7.87 -0.88 6.14
C ASN A 73 6.79 0.09 6.69
N GLY A 74 5.73 -0.46 7.27
CA GLY A 74 4.67 0.35 7.87
C GLY A 74 3.60 -0.50 8.54
N GLY A 75 2.45 0.09 8.90
CA GLY A 75 1.27 -0.65 9.31
C GLY A 75 0.89 -1.70 8.27
N SER A 76 0.81 -1.31 7.00
CA SER A 76 0.90 -2.19 5.82
C SER A 76 2.14 -1.82 5.04
N GLY A 77 2.85 -2.80 4.48
CA GLY A 77 4.10 -2.59 3.77
C GLY A 77 3.91 -2.20 2.31
N GLY A 78 4.86 -1.45 1.76
CA GLY A 78 4.90 -1.09 0.33
C GLY A 78 5.28 -2.25 -0.58
N GLY A 79 4.85 -2.22 -1.84
CA GLY A 79 5.24 -3.18 -2.87
C GLY A 79 6.69 -3.00 -3.32
N ALA A 80 7.32 -4.10 -3.73
CA ALA A 80 8.66 -4.12 -4.27
C ALA A 80 8.70 -3.66 -5.73
N LYS A 81 9.81 -3.03 -6.14
CA LYS A 81 10.13 -2.85 -7.56
C LYS A 81 11.08 -3.94 -8.04
N GLN A 82 11.19 -4.08 -9.35
CA GLN A 82 12.19 -4.94 -9.95
C GLN A 82 13.62 -4.40 -9.73
N ASP A 83 14.59 -5.31 -9.56
CA ASP A 83 16.01 -4.97 -9.58
C ASP A 83 16.46 -4.57 -10.99
N ASN A 84 17.25 -3.50 -11.09
CA ASN A 84 17.85 -3.04 -12.35
C ASN A 84 18.81 -4.07 -12.97
N ASN A 85 19.25 -5.06 -12.21
CA ASN A 85 20.10 -6.18 -12.66
C ASN A 85 19.30 -7.42 -13.09
N GLY A 86 17.98 -7.32 -13.25
CA GLY A 86 17.13 -8.44 -13.69
C GLY A 86 16.92 -9.55 -12.65
N GLY A 87 17.14 -9.24 -11.37
CA GLY A 87 16.86 -10.15 -10.25
C GLY A 87 15.45 -9.97 -9.66
N PRO A 88 14.86 -11.01 -9.03
CA PRO A 88 13.69 -10.80 -8.22
C PRO A 88 14.09 -9.94 -7.04
N SER A 89 13.32 -8.91 -6.77
CA SER A 89 13.38 -8.27 -5.47
C SER A 89 12.58 -9.10 -4.48
N ASN A 90 13.26 -9.82 -3.60
CA ASN A 90 12.64 -10.45 -2.44
C ASN A 90 12.36 -9.43 -1.33
N GLY A 91 12.77 -8.18 -1.54
CA GLY A 91 12.62 -7.10 -0.58
C GLY A 91 11.23 -6.49 -0.68
N VAL A 92 10.27 -7.00 0.07
CA VAL A 92 8.95 -6.37 0.26
C VAL A 92 8.98 -5.45 1.46
N GLY A 93 8.18 -4.40 1.45
CA GLY A 93 7.89 -3.65 2.67
C GLY A 93 7.17 -4.54 3.66
N LEU A 94 7.66 -4.60 4.89
CA LEU A 94 7.03 -5.38 5.95
C LEU A 94 5.81 -4.62 6.49
N GLY A 95 4.70 -5.33 6.61
CA GLY A 95 3.54 -4.88 7.35
C GLY A 95 3.71 -5.10 8.86
N ASN A 96 2.77 -4.62 9.64
CA ASN A 96 2.80 -4.73 11.10
C ASN A 96 4.13 -4.25 11.71
N THR A 97 4.60 -3.10 11.25
CA THR A 97 5.86 -2.49 11.72
C THR A 97 5.57 -1.11 12.34
N PRO A 98 5.90 -0.91 13.64
CA PRO A 98 6.40 -1.90 14.59
C PRO A 98 5.41 -3.04 14.87
N PRO A 99 5.88 -4.23 15.26
CA PRO A 99 5.00 -5.38 15.47
C PRO A 99 4.05 -5.16 16.66
N VAL A 100 2.78 -5.45 16.43
CA VAL A 100 1.72 -5.44 17.45
C VAL A 100 0.85 -6.69 17.31
N SER A 101 0.06 -7.00 18.32
CA SER A 101 -0.89 -8.11 18.32
C SER A 101 -2.28 -7.60 18.73
N PRO A 102 -3.31 -7.83 17.92
CA PRO A 102 -3.27 -8.41 16.57
C PRO A 102 -2.53 -7.50 15.58
N PRO A 103 -2.04 -8.07 14.45
CA PRO A 103 -1.28 -7.30 13.46
C PRO A 103 -2.14 -6.23 12.81
N GLN A 104 -1.58 -5.03 12.59
CA GLN A 104 -2.31 -3.89 12.03
C GLN A 104 -2.31 -3.84 10.49
N GLY A 105 -1.58 -4.73 9.82
CA GLY A 105 -1.56 -4.84 8.37
C GLY A 105 -0.58 -5.89 7.87
N ASN A 106 -0.45 -6.00 6.56
CA ASN A 106 0.25 -7.07 5.88
C ASN A 106 1.39 -6.56 5.00
N ASN A 107 2.29 -7.47 4.61
CA ASN A 107 3.42 -7.18 3.75
C ASN A 107 2.98 -6.77 2.33
N GLY A 108 3.81 -6.01 1.66
CA GLY A 108 3.71 -5.79 0.23
C GLY A 108 4.05 -7.04 -0.57
N GLY A 109 3.77 -7.01 -1.87
CA GLY A 109 4.08 -8.07 -2.83
C GLY A 109 5.48 -7.96 -3.42
N GLN A 110 5.97 -9.07 -3.92
CA GLN A 110 7.25 -9.18 -4.64
C GLN A 110 7.11 -8.75 -6.09
N SER A 111 8.21 -8.26 -6.66
CA SER A 111 8.34 -7.98 -8.09
C SER A 111 8.86 -9.18 -8.89
N ASP A 112 8.85 -9.08 -10.22
CA ASP A 112 9.34 -10.13 -11.11
C ASP A 112 10.84 -10.02 -11.41
N ARG A 113 11.36 -11.14 -11.93
CA ARG A 113 12.74 -11.35 -12.37
C ARG A 113 12.94 -11.33 -13.90
N SER A 114 11.93 -11.21 -14.71
CA SER A 114 12.07 -11.37 -16.16
C SER A 114 12.80 -10.17 -16.79
N ALA A 115 13.89 -10.43 -17.49
CA ALA A 115 14.75 -9.41 -18.13
C ALA A 115 14.03 -8.53 -19.18
N SER A 116 12.80 -8.86 -19.54
CA SER A 116 12.05 -8.14 -20.59
C SER A 116 10.71 -7.60 -20.12
N THR A 117 10.32 -7.82 -18.87
CA THR A 117 9.04 -7.38 -18.32
C THR A 117 9.23 -6.87 -16.91
N TYR A 118 8.85 -5.63 -16.66
CA TYR A 118 9.01 -4.97 -15.37
C TYR A 118 7.65 -4.86 -14.69
N PHE A 119 7.44 -5.65 -13.63
CA PHE A 119 6.24 -5.61 -12.82
C PHE A 119 6.59 -5.36 -11.37
N ALA A 120 5.98 -4.37 -10.78
CA ALA A 120 6.06 -4.11 -9.36
C ALA A 120 5.07 -4.99 -8.59
N GLY A 121 5.41 -5.37 -7.38
CA GLY A 121 4.46 -5.96 -6.43
C GLY A 121 3.44 -4.94 -5.95
N GLY A 122 2.27 -5.38 -5.53
CA GLY A 122 1.25 -4.54 -4.90
C GLY A 122 1.60 -4.19 -3.47
N GLY A 123 1.08 -3.08 -2.96
CA GLY A 123 1.16 -2.75 -1.53
C GLY A 123 0.28 -3.67 -0.68
N GLY A 124 0.68 -3.93 0.56
CA GLY A 124 -0.14 -4.64 1.54
C GLY A 124 -1.37 -3.82 1.94
N GLY A 125 -2.44 -4.51 2.29
CA GLY A 125 -3.63 -3.91 2.91
C GLY A 125 -3.77 -4.34 4.37
N ALA A 126 -4.73 -3.77 5.09
CA ALA A 126 -5.00 -4.16 6.47
C ALA A 126 -5.50 -5.60 6.58
N GLY A 127 -6.19 -6.11 5.55
CA GLY A 127 -6.80 -7.44 5.54
C GLY A 127 -6.07 -8.48 4.69
N GLY A 128 -5.09 -8.08 3.87
CA GLY A 128 -4.40 -9.02 3.01
C GLY A 128 -3.03 -8.53 2.53
N VAL A 129 -2.18 -9.48 2.19
CA VAL A 129 -0.87 -9.21 1.59
C VAL A 129 -1.02 -8.61 0.19
N GLY A 130 -0.06 -7.81 -0.20
CA GLY A 130 0.04 -7.34 -1.58
C GLY A 130 0.34 -8.48 -2.55
N GLY A 131 -0.26 -8.43 -3.73
CA GLY A 131 -0.06 -9.43 -4.78
C GLY A 131 1.36 -9.41 -5.32
N ASN A 132 1.90 -10.59 -5.55
CA ASN A 132 3.15 -10.76 -6.26
C ASN A 132 2.93 -10.63 -7.77
N TYR A 133 4.05 -10.48 -8.51
CA TYR A 133 4.04 -10.69 -9.95
C TYR A 133 3.28 -12.00 -10.30
N PRO A 134 2.56 -12.09 -11.47
CA PRO A 134 2.44 -11.09 -12.55
C PRO A 134 1.33 -10.06 -12.34
N ALA A 135 0.48 -10.19 -11.36
CA ALA A 135 -0.66 -9.32 -11.19
C ALA A 135 -0.36 -8.05 -10.36
N GLY A 136 0.51 -8.18 -9.34
CA GLY A 136 0.87 -7.06 -8.48
C GLY A 136 -0.32 -6.34 -7.83
N ASN A 137 -1.43 -7.02 -7.58
CA ASN A 137 -2.64 -6.41 -7.04
C ASN A 137 -2.41 -5.87 -5.62
N GLY A 138 -3.08 -4.79 -5.26
CA GLY A 138 -3.11 -4.31 -3.89
C GLY A 138 -3.80 -5.30 -2.96
N GLY A 139 -3.29 -5.44 -1.73
CA GLY A 139 -3.88 -6.26 -0.69
C GLY A 139 -5.24 -5.72 -0.24
N ASN A 140 -6.12 -6.60 0.17
CA ASN A 140 -7.44 -6.22 0.65
C ASN A 140 -7.36 -5.36 1.92
N GLY A 141 -8.27 -4.39 2.03
CA GLY A 141 -8.56 -3.72 3.27
C GLY A 141 -9.43 -4.55 4.20
N ILE A 142 -9.84 -3.96 5.31
CA ILE A 142 -10.75 -4.56 6.29
C ILE A 142 -12.08 -3.82 6.35
N ALA A 143 -13.16 -4.57 6.38
CA ALA A 143 -14.49 -4.03 6.63
C ALA A 143 -14.76 -3.89 8.13
N THR A 144 -15.33 -2.76 8.53
CA THR A 144 -15.83 -2.53 9.89
C THR A 144 -17.22 -1.92 9.83
N SER A 145 -18.06 -2.25 10.79
CA SER A 145 -19.45 -1.73 10.88
C SER A 145 -19.60 -0.65 11.94
N ILE A 146 -18.51 -0.01 12.37
CA ILE A 146 -18.53 1.01 13.44
C ILE A 146 -19.46 2.20 13.13
N THR A 147 -19.70 2.47 11.84
CA THR A 147 -20.61 3.53 11.36
C THR A 147 -22.01 3.03 11.04
N GLY A 148 -22.37 1.81 11.45
CA GLY A 148 -23.68 1.21 11.23
C GLY A 148 -23.74 0.24 10.05
N SER A 149 -23.05 0.53 8.95
CA SER A 149 -22.93 -0.35 7.78
C SER A 149 -21.48 -0.76 7.54
N PRO A 150 -21.23 -1.95 6.96
CA PRO A 150 -19.87 -2.38 6.65
C PRO A 150 -19.19 -1.42 5.65
N VAL A 151 -18.05 -0.87 6.05
CA VAL A 151 -17.21 -0.04 5.17
C VAL A 151 -15.80 -0.61 5.17
N THR A 152 -15.31 -0.97 3.98
CA THR A 152 -13.94 -1.47 3.79
C THR A 152 -12.97 -0.29 3.68
N ARG A 153 -11.86 -0.35 4.42
CA ARG A 153 -10.80 0.69 4.45
C ARG A 153 -9.42 0.06 4.42
N ALA A 154 -8.41 0.88 4.18
CA ALA A 154 -7.00 0.52 4.19
C ALA A 154 -6.63 -0.61 3.20
N GLY A 155 -7.12 -0.52 1.95
CA GLY A 155 -6.69 -1.36 0.84
C GLY A 155 -5.33 -0.92 0.30
N GLY A 156 -4.51 -1.87 -0.15
CA GLY A 156 -3.21 -1.59 -0.76
C GLY A 156 -3.32 -1.04 -2.18
N GLY A 157 -2.30 -0.32 -2.63
CA GLY A 157 -2.21 0.10 -4.04
C GLY A 157 -1.71 -1.02 -4.95
N GLY A 158 -2.17 -1.05 -6.20
CA GLY A 158 -1.68 -1.96 -7.23
C GLY A 158 -0.28 -1.57 -7.71
N GLY A 159 0.55 -2.55 -8.03
CA GLY A 159 1.87 -2.34 -8.61
C GLY A 159 1.80 -1.84 -10.07
N GLY A 160 2.74 -0.99 -10.44
CA GLY A 160 2.88 -0.56 -11.85
C GLY A 160 3.48 -1.65 -12.72
N SER A 161 3.21 -1.60 -14.01
CA SER A 161 3.83 -2.46 -15.01
C SER A 161 4.56 -1.64 -16.05
N GLN A 162 5.62 -2.24 -16.64
CA GLN A 162 6.36 -1.63 -17.72
C GLN A 162 6.82 -2.67 -18.73
N ARG A 163 6.61 -2.37 -20.02
CA ARG A 163 7.26 -3.04 -21.14
C ARG A 163 7.32 -2.10 -22.33
N VAL A 164 8.44 -2.11 -23.01
CA VAL A 164 8.56 -1.43 -24.31
C VAL A 164 7.74 -2.20 -25.36
N GLY A 165 6.79 -1.55 -25.99
CA GLY A 165 6.10 -2.04 -27.20
C GLY A 165 4.83 -2.87 -26.99
N THR A 166 4.45 -3.30 -25.78
CA THR A 166 3.16 -3.96 -25.56
C THR A 166 2.52 -3.54 -24.24
N PRO A 167 1.25 -3.05 -24.24
CA PRO A 167 0.55 -2.79 -23.01
C PRO A 167 0.44 -4.04 -22.15
N ARG A 168 0.70 -3.91 -20.86
CA ARG A 168 0.54 -4.99 -19.88
C ARG A 168 -0.40 -4.52 -18.77
N PRO A 169 -1.24 -5.40 -18.23
CA PRO A 169 -2.10 -5.03 -17.12
C PRO A 169 -1.24 -4.64 -15.91
N ALA A 170 -1.60 -3.53 -15.28
CA ALA A 170 -1.08 -3.15 -13.98
C ALA A 170 -1.83 -3.89 -12.88
N GLY A 171 -1.29 -3.89 -11.68
CA GLY A 171 -1.96 -4.39 -10.50
C GLY A 171 -3.23 -3.60 -10.22
N ALA A 172 -4.32 -4.31 -9.94
CA ALA A 172 -5.57 -3.71 -9.53
C ALA A 172 -5.46 -3.08 -8.14
N ALA A 173 -6.28 -2.07 -7.88
CA ALA A 173 -6.45 -1.50 -6.56
C ALA A 173 -6.97 -2.54 -5.57
N GLY A 174 -6.43 -2.57 -4.36
CA GLY A 174 -6.99 -3.35 -3.27
C GLY A 174 -8.32 -2.74 -2.78
N PRO A 175 -9.36 -3.56 -2.53
CA PRO A 175 -10.61 -3.08 -1.94
C PRO A 175 -10.36 -2.32 -0.64
N GLY A 176 -11.06 -1.20 -0.45
CA GLY A 176 -10.86 -0.32 0.71
C GLY A 176 -10.08 0.94 0.40
N GLY A 177 -10.13 1.40 -0.85
CA GLY A 177 -9.58 2.69 -1.25
C GLY A 177 -8.17 2.65 -1.82
N GLY A 178 -7.67 1.49 -2.21
CA GLY A 178 -6.40 1.40 -2.95
C GLY A 178 -6.46 2.13 -4.29
N GLY A 179 -5.33 2.61 -4.77
CA GLY A 179 -5.13 3.14 -6.12
C GLY A 179 -4.69 2.06 -7.10
N GLN A 180 -5.07 2.17 -8.36
CA GLN A 180 -4.64 1.27 -9.43
C GLN A 180 -3.22 1.62 -9.89
N GLY A 181 -2.42 0.60 -10.20
CA GLY A 181 -1.09 0.77 -10.80
C GLY A 181 -1.15 1.31 -12.24
N ASN A 182 -0.03 1.87 -12.69
CA ASN A 182 0.15 2.34 -14.06
C ASN A 182 0.31 1.16 -15.03
N THR A 183 -0.41 1.19 -16.14
CA THR A 183 -0.19 0.27 -17.27
C THR A 183 0.89 0.85 -18.20
N GLY A 184 2.09 0.37 -18.16
CA GLY A 184 3.17 0.87 -19.04
C GLY A 184 2.71 1.19 -20.48
N CYS A 185 3.42 2.06 -21.17
CA CYS A 185 3.06 2.59 -22.51
C CYS A 185 1.84 3.53 -22.55
N GLY A 186 1.59 4.28 -21.50
CA GLY A 186 0.73 5.48 -21.57
C GLY A 186 -0.77 5.27 -21.57
N SER A 187 -1.27 4.03 -21.44
CA SER A 187 -2.70 3.79 -21.54
C SER A 187 -3.49 4.20 -20.30
N LEU A 188 -2.96 4.00 -19.10
CA LEU A 188 -3.61 4.40 -17.85
C LEU A 188 -2.55 4.83 -16.82
N PRO A 189 -2.62 6.07 -16.31
CA PRO A 189 -1.74 6.52 -15.23
C PRO A 189 -2.07 5.79 -13.92
N ALA A 190 -1.09 5.72 -13.03
CA ALA A 190 -1.36 5.29 -11.66
C ALA A 190 -2.38 6.23 -11.01
N SER A 191 -3.26 5.69 -10.19
CA SER A 191 -4.20 6.50 -9.43
C SER A 191 -3.78 6.65 -7.97
N ILE A 192 -4.13 7.78 -7.37
CA ILE A 192 -3.98 7.97 -5.92
C ILE A 192 -4.93 7.04 -5.17
N GLY A 193 -4.61 6.73 -3.93
CA GLY A 193 -5.56 6.10 -3.01
C GLY A 193 -6.76 7.01 -2.76
N THR A 194 -7.92 6.42 -2.51
CA THR A 194 -9.13 7.17 -2.16
C THR A 194 -8.91 7.92 -0.83
N VAL A 195 -9.18 9.20 -0.82
CA VAL A 195 -9.04 10.05 0.37
C VAL A 195 -9.89 9.53 1.52
N ASN A 196 -9.42 9.71 2.75
CA ASN A 196 -10.12 9.32 3.99
C ASN A 196 -10.43 7.82 4.14
N THR A 197 -9.76 6.96 3.36
CA THR A 197 -9.90 5.50 3.48
C THR A 197 -8.67 4.82 4.08
N GLY A 198 -7.54 5.53 4.16
CA GLY A 198 -6.25 4.92 4.50
C GLY A 198 -5.69 4.01 3.41
N GLY A 199 -6.23 4.10 2.18
CA GLY A 199 -5.77 3.30 1.05
C GLY A 199 -4.46 3.81 0.47
N GLY A 200 -3.60 2.89 -0.01
CA GLY A 200 -2.35 3.20 -0.67
C GLY A 200 -2.53 3.64 -2.13
N GLY A 201 -1.69 4.53 -2.61
CA GLY A 201 -1.65 4.88 -4.04
C GLY A 201 -1.10 3.77 -4.92
N GLY A 202 -1.46 3.75 -6.19
CA GLY A 202 -0.93 2.82 -7.18
C GLY A 202 0.51 3.16 -7.60
N GLY A 203 1.26 2.14 -7.98
CA GLY A 203 2.63 2.26 -8.46
C GLY A 203 2.72 2.85 -9.87
N GLY A 204 3.68 3.75 -10.07
CA GLY A 204 4.00 4.31 -11.39
C GLY A 204 4.84 3.35 -12.24
N SER A 205 5.02 3.70 -13.53
CA SER A 205 6.00 3.07 -14.41
C SER A 205 7.32 3.84 -14.39
N GLY A 206 8.43 3.12 -14.48
CA GLY A 206 9.77 3.73 -14.38
C GLY A 206 10.30 4.43 -15.65
N TYR A 207 9.55 4.47 -16.76
CA TYR A 207 9.97 5.18 -17.98
C TYR A 207 9.09 6.38 -18.27
N PRO A 208 9.70 7.45 -18.79
CA PRO A 208 8.90 8.55 -19.30
C PRO A 208 7.97 7.98 -20.39
N ASN A 209 6.69 8.29 -20.29
CA ASN A 209 5.76 8.08 -21.38
C ASN A 209 6.36 8.78 -22.61
N PRO A 210 6.64 8.13 -23.75
CA PRO A 210 6.95 8.89 -24.95
C PRO A 210 5.75 9.78 -25.21
N SER A 211 5.96 11.09 -25.11
CA SER A 211 4.96 12.07 -25.56
C SER A 211 4.58 11.73 -27.01
N PRO A 212 3.30 11.85 -27.36
CA PRO A 212 2.87 11.68 -28.74
C PRO A 212 3.60 12.64 -29.67
#